data_b98cacab9aa64341c41e0c6f795674b4
#
_entry.id   b98cacab9aa64341c41e0c6f795674b4
#
_cell.length_a   1.000
_cell.length_b   1.000
_cell.length_c   1.000
_cell.angle_alpha   90.00
_cell.angle_beta   90.00
_cell.angle_gamma   90.00
#
_symmetry.space_group_name_H-M   'P 1'
#
loop_
_entity.id
_entity.type
_entity.pdbx_description
1 polymer ?
#
loop_
_entity_poly.entity_id
_entity_poly.type
_entity_poly.pdbx_seq_one_letter_code
_entity_poly.pdbx_strand_id
1 'polypeptide(L)'
;MVRQLGAALDQPTLDPFRSIRAETVADFCLAVYQRMGMLEGIRVVRSSDPQLRAQACAIDDYFVDVAWAGETVRARKTAAGLQLHCGGDAFLTLPPCAYDASQISPARDSRLRWMQSVLHCTHYIAGAGEQAYLNAAEAPDIT
;
A
#
# COMPACT_ATOMS: atom_id res chain seq x y z
N MET A 1 -13.57 15.24 9.58
CA MET A 1 -12.17 15.61 9.31
C MET A 1 -12.00 17.11 9.17
N VAL A 2 -12.60 17.81 8.19
CA VAL A 2 -12.44 19.29 8.01
C VAL A 2 -12.80 20.09 9.26
N ARG A 3 -13.83 19.69 10.05
CA ARG A 3 -14.18 20.34 11.31
C ARG A 3 -13.12 20.23 12.40
N GLN A 4 -12.36 19.14 12.43
CA GLN A 4 -11.26 18.93 13.38
C GLN A 4 -10.01 19.73 12.98
N LEU A 5 -9.76 19.86 11.69
CA LEU A 5 -8.69 20.72 11.16
C LEU A 5 -8.99 22.20 11.39
N GLY A 6 -10.28 22.60 11.41
CA GLY A 6 -10.71 23.98 11.63
C GLY A 6 -10.34 24.58 12.98
N ALA A 7 -9.96 23.75 13.95
CA ALA A 7 -9.42 24.22 15.23
C ALA A 7 -7.92 24.57 15.18
N ALA A 8 -7.19 24.06 14.18
CA ALA A 8 -5.75 24.20 14.06
C ALA A 8 -5.30 25.09 12.89
N LEU A 9 -6.19 25.35 11.92
CA LEU A 9 -5.89 26.12 10.72
C LEU A 9 -6.83 27.31 10.57
N ASP A 10 -6.33 28.42 10.03
CA ASP A 10 -7.14 29.59 9.73
C ASP A 10 -8.16 29.32 8.61
N GLN A 11 -9.25 30.10 8.59
CA GLN A 11 -10.34 29.90 7.63
C GLN A 11 -9.91 30.04 6.15
N PRO A 12 -9.11 31.06 5.77
CA PRO A 12 -8.60 31.17 4.40
C PRO A 12 -7.85 29.94 3.90
N THR A 13 -7.09 29.31 4.77
CA THR A 13 -6.38 28.05 4.44
C THR A 13 -7.35 26.89 4.22
N LEU A 14 -8.47 26.85 4.94
CA LEU A 14 -9.45 25.76 4.84
C LEU A 14 -10.46 25.92 3.70
N ASP A 15 -10.79 27.15 3.33
CA ASP A 15 -11.87 27.44 2.38
C ASP A 15 -11.73 26.71 1.02
N PRO A 16 -10.53 26.61 0.42
CA PRO A 16 -10.34 25.86 -0.83
C PRO A 16 -10.72 24.37 -0.72
N PHE A 17 -10.67 23.79 0.49
CA PHE A 17 -10.89 22.37 0.71
C PHE A 17 -12.31 22.03 1.18
N ARG A 18 -13.11 23.03 1.60
CA ARG A 18 -14.48 22.83 2.12
C ARG A 18 -15.45 22.24 1.10
N SER A 19 -15.24 22.52 -0.17
CA SER A 19 -16.08 22.00 -1.26
C SER A 19 -15.75 20.57 -1.68
N ILE A 20 -14.64 20.00 -1.19
CA ILE A 20 -14.25 18.63 -1.52
C ILE A 20 -15.26 17.67 -0.91
N ARG A 21 -15.87 16.84 -1.75
CA ARG A 21 -16.71 15.72 -1.37
C ARG A 21 -15.97 14.44 -1.71
N ALA A 22 -15.81 13.57 -0.73
CA ALA A 22 -15.08 12.32 -0.88
C ALA A 22 -15.68 11.26 0.05
N GLU A 23 -15.76 10.03 -0.44
CA GLU A 23 -16.30 8.90 0.33
C GLU A 23 -15.25 8.35 1.30
N THR A 24 -13.98 8.40 0.92
CA THR A 24 -12.87 7.91 1.72
C THR A 24 -11.85 9.00 2.03
N VAL A 25 -11.05 8.76 3.08
CA VAL A 25 -9.91 9.65 3.44
C VAL A 25 -8.90 9.72 2.29
N ALA A 26 -8.65 8.61 1.61
CA ALA A 26 -7.74 8.57 0.46
C ALA A 26 -8.22 9.46 -0.69
N ASP A 27 -9.52 9.42 -1.01
CA ASP A 27 -10.12 10.28 -2.03
C ASP A 27 -10.04 11.76 -1.66
N PHE A 28 -10.28 12.06 -0.38
CA PHE A 28 -10.14 13.42 0.12
C PHE A 28 -8.70 13.93 -0.03
N CYS A 29 -7.71 13.15 0.40
CA CYS A 29 -6.30 13.52 0.28
C CYS A 29 -5.89 13.71 -1.18
N LEU A 30 -6.31 12.81 -2.07
CA LEU A 30 -6.04 12.92 -3.50
C LEU A 30 -6.62 14.22 -4.08
N ALA A 31 -7.87 14.56 -3.75
CA ALA A 31 -8.50 15.79 -4.20
C ALA A 31 -7.81 17.05 -3.64
N VAL A 32 -7.30 16.99 -2.40
CA VAL A 32 -6.47 18.07 -1.83
C VAL A 32 -5.19 18.25 -2.64
N TYR A 33 -4.43 17.19 -2.90
CA TYR A 33 -3.18 17.28 -3.65
C TYR A 33 -3.40 17.78 -5.09
N GLN A 34 -4.47 17.33 -5.75
CA GLN A 34 -4.85 17.80 -7.07
C GLN A 34 -5.14 19.31 -7.06
N ARG A 35 -5.91 19.77 -6.07
CA ARG A 35 -6.25 21.20 -5.94
C ARG A 35 -5.05 22.09 -5.62
N MET A 36 -4.05 21.54 -4.94
CA MET A 36 -2.78 22.21 -4.67
C MET A 36 -1.81 22.20 -5.85
N GLY A 37 -2.15 21.57 -6.98
CA GLY A 37 -1.24 21.40 -8.11
C GLY A 37 -0.09 20.43 -7.87
N MET A 38 -0.08 19.70 -6.75
CA MET A 38 1.03 18.80 -6.38
C MET A 38 1.12 17.55 -7.26
N LEU A 39 0.07 17.26 -8.02
CA LEU A 39 0.00 16.06 -8.87
C LEU A 39 0.10 16.40 -10.37
N GLU A 40 0.50 17.61 -10.71
CA GLU A 40 0.67 18.00 -12.11
C GLU A 40 1.79 17.16 -12.76
N GLY A 41 1.47 16.53 -13.87
CA GLY A 41 2.41 15.63 -14.57
C GLY A 41 2.60 14.27 -13.89
N ILE A 42 1.93 14.00 -12.77
CA ILE A 42 2.04 12.73 -12.04
C ILE A 42 0.82 11.85 -12.32
N ARG A 43 1.06 10.61 -12.78
CA ARG A 43 0.03 9.59 -12.88
C ARG A 43 -0.18 8.96 -11.50
N VAL A 44 -1.36 9.15 -10.94
CA VAL A 44 -1.74 8.51 -9.67
C VAL A 44 -2.43 7.19 -9.96
N VAL A 45 -1.96 6.13 -9.32
CA VAL A 45 -2.56 4.79 -9.37
C VAL A 45 -2.90 4.37 -7.95
N ARG A 46 -4.09 3.79 -7.74
CA ARG A 46 -4.49 3.28 -6.42
C ARG A 46 -3.80 1.96 -6.16
N SER A 47 -3.35 1.75 -4.94
CA SER A 47 -2.81 0.45 -4.50
C SER A 47 -3.83 -0.69 -4.56
N SER A 48 -5.12 -0.35 -4.65
CA SER A 48 -6.22 -1.31 -4.85
C SER A 48 -6.53 -1.61 -6.31
N ASP A 49 -5.83 -0.97 -7.26
CA ASP A 49 -6.04 -1.22 -8.70
C ASP A 49 -5.81 -2.71 -9.02
N PRO A 50 -6.79 -3.41 -9.63
CA PRO A 50 -6.66 -4.84 -9.90
C PRO A 50 -5.50 -5.18 -10.85
N GLN A 51 -5.19 -4.32 -11.84
CA GLN A 51 -4.08 -4.55 -12.75
C GLN A 51 -2.75 -4.41 -12.04
N LEU A 52 -2.63 -3.39 -11.18
CA LEU A 52 -1.46 -3.21 -10.34
C LEU A 52 -1.24 -4.43 -9.42
N ARG A 53 -2.30 -4.92 -8.79
CA ARG A 53 -2.23 -6.06 -7.87
C ARG A 53 -1.99 -7.40 -8.58
N ALA A 54 -2.54 -7.60 -9.77
CA ALA A 54 -2.31 -8.82 -10.54
C ALA A 54 -0.83 -9.03 -10.86
N GLN A 55 -0.08 -7.96 -11.09
CA GLN A 55 1.36 -8.03 -11.35
C GLN A 55 2.16 -8.43 -10.09
N ALA A 56 1.65 -8.16 -8.89
CA ALA A 56 2.29 -8.58 -7.66
C ALA A 56 2.34 -10.11 -7.49
N CYS A 57 1.46 -10.85 -8.16
CA CYS A 57 1.46 -12.32 -8.16
C CYS A 57 2.72 -12.92 -8.80
N ALA A 58 3.46 -12.16 -9.61
CA ALA A 58 4.75 -12.58 -10.17
C ALA A 58 5.87 -12.62 -9.11
N ILE A 59 5.63 -12.05 -7.94
CA ILE A 59 6.58 -12.02 -6.81
C ILE A 59 6.06 -13.00 -5.75
N ASP A 60 6.81 -14.06 -5.47
CA ASP A 60 6.40 -15.14 -4.54
C ASP A 60 6.39 -14.75 -3.05
N ASP A 61 6.50 -13.48 -2.73
CA ASP A 61 6.46 -12.95 -1.37
C ASP A 61 5.52 -11.76 -1.27
N TYR A 62 4.29 -12.03 -0.81
CA TYR A 62 3.24 -11.04 -0.65
C TYR A 62 2.30 -11.42 0.49
N PHE A 63 1.51 -10.45 0.95
CA PHE A 63 0.41 -10.71 1.87
C PHE A 63 -0.91 -10.93 1.11
N VAL A 64 -1.76 -11.76 1.69
CA VAL A 64 -3.13 -12.02 1.19
C VAL A 64 -4.11 -11.83 2.33
N ASP A 65 -5.19 -11.10 2.08
CA ASP A 65 -6.31 -11.01 3.00
C ASP A 65 -7.30 -12.16 2.70
N VAL A 66 -7.41 -13.12 3.62
CA VAL A 66 -8.23 -14.33 3.46
C VAL A 66 -9.18 -14.55 4.63
N ALA A 67 -10.30 -15.24 4.39
CA ALA A 67 -11.22 -15.63 5.46
C ALA A 67 -10.62 -16.79 6.27
N TRP A 68 -10.58 -16.65 7.60
CA TRP A 68 -10.14 -17.67 8.54
C TRP A 68 -10.89 -17.53 9.87
N ALA A 69 -11.43 -18.63 10.38
CA ALA A 69 -12.14 -18.68 11.66
C ALA A 69 -13.24 -17.60 11.81
N GLY A 70 -13.93 -17.25 10.71
CA GLY A 70 -15.01 -16.25 10.70
C GLY A 70 -14.56 -14.79 10.56
N GLU A 71 -13.25 -14.54 10.43
CA GLU A 71 -12.67 -13.20 10.27
C GLU A 71 -11.86 -13.11 8.97
N THR A 72 -11.61 -11.89 8.51
CA THR A 72 -10.62 -11.62 7.47
C THR A 72 -9.26 -11.42 8.13
N VAL A 73 -8.32 -12.30 7.82
CA VAL A 73 -6.95 -12.26 8.35
C VAL A 73 -5.95 -11.99 7.24
N ARG A 74 -4.85 -11.35 7.59
CA ARG A 74 -3.73 -11.11 6.67
C ARG A 74 -2.66 -12.16 6.85
N ALA A 75 -2.52 -13.04 5.86
CA ALA A 75 -1.51 -14.09 5.83
C ALA A 75 -0.41 -13.76 4.82
N ARG A 76 0.83 -14.14 5.11
CA ARG A 76 1.98 -14.02 4.20
C ARG A 76 2.04 -15.24 3.30
N LYS A 77 2.13 -15.05 1.99
CA LYS A 77 2.43 -16.10 1.02
C LYS A 77 3.92 -16.41 1.10
N THR A 78 4.23 -17.66 1.32
CA THR A 78 5.61 -18.19 1.35
C THR A 78 5.68 -19.48 0.56
N ALA A 79 6.87 -20.03 0.38
CA ALA A 79 7.05 -21.36 -0.22
C ALA A 79 6.31 -22.47 0.56
N ALA A 80 6.11 -22.30 1.88
CA ALA A 80 5.38 -23.23 2.75
C ALA A 80 3.85 -23.05 2.70
N GLY A 81 3.33 -22.07 1.92
CA GLY A 81 1.90 -21.74 1.85
C GLY A 81 1.56 -20.40 2.49
N LEU A 82 0.30 -20.23 2.88
CA LEU A 82 -0.16 -19.03 3.57
C LEU A 82 0.14 -19.14 5.08
N GLN A 83 0.91 -18.21 5.60
CA GLN A 83 1.30 -18.17 7.02
C GLN A 83 0.66 -16.97 7.71
N LEU A 84 -0.15 -17.25 8.74
CA LEU A 84 -0.71 -16.26 9.65
C LEU A 84 0.24 -16.06 10.82
N HIS A 85 0.63 -14.82 11.09
CA HIS A 85 1.42 -14.46 12.27
C HIS A 85 0.54 -14.44 13.53
N CYS A 86 0.89 -15.24 14.52
CA CYS A 86 0.14 -15.39 15.77
C CYS A 86 0.76 -14.64 16.96
N GLY A 87 1.79 -13.83 16.71
CA GLY A 87 2.53 -13.07 17.72
C GLY A 87 3.91 -13.68 18.01
N GLY A 88 4.88 -12.83 18.35
CA GLY A 88 6.28 -13.26 18.51
C GLY A 88 6.81 -13.96 17.27
N ASP A 89 7.39 -15.13 17.44
CA ASP A 89 7.88 -15.99 16.35
C ASP A 89 6.89 -17.13 15.97
N ALA A 90 5.64 -17.03 16.43
CA ALA A 90 4.63 -18.05 16.17
C ALA A 90 3.89 -17.80 14.85
N PHE A 91 3.84 -18.81 14.01
CA PHE A 91 3.13 -18.80 12.73
C PHE A 91 2.22 -20.02 12.61
N LEU A 92 1.03 -19.81 12.05
CA LEU A 92 0.09 -20.84 11.68
C LEU A 92 0.02 -20.95 10.17
N THR A 93 0.30 -22.13 9.62
CA THR A 93 0.07 -22.39 8.19
C THR A 93 -1.42 -22.62 7.96
N LEU A 94 -2.03 -21.77 7.14
CA LEU A 94 -3.44 -21.88 6.79
C LEU A 94 -3.65 -22.97 5.72
N PRO A 95 -4.82 -23.62 5.71
CA PRO A 95 -5.21 -24.48 4.60
C PRO A 95 -5.17 -23.74 3.27
N PRO A 96 -4.86 -24.42 2.16
CA PRO A 96 -4.97 -23.83 0.82
C PRO A 96 -6.36 -23.25 0.59
N CYS A 97 -6.43 -21.99 0.15
CA CYS A 97 -7.67 -21.33 -0.20
C CYS A 97 -7.49 -20.53 -1.50
N ALA A 98 -8.60 -20.31 -2.21
CA ALA A 98 -8.60 -19.44 -3.37
C ALA A 98 -8.64 -17.97 -2.93
N TYR A 99 -7.92 -17.11 -3.64
CA TYR A 99 -7.96 -15.66 -3.51
C TYR A 99 -7.68 -15.00 -4.86
N ASP A 100 -8.13 -13.78 -5.03
CA ASP A 100 -7.90 -13.00 -6.24
C ASP A 100 -6.87 -11.87 -6.02
N ALA A 101 -6.49 -11.20 -7.11
CA ALA A 101 -5.49 -10.15 -7.08
C ALA A 101 -5.87 -8.96 -6.19
N SER A 102 -7.17 -8.70 -5.97
CA SER A 102 -7.61 -7.59 -5.11
C SER A 102 -7.27 -7.81 -3.63
N GLN A 103 -7.06 -9.07 -3.23
CA GLN A 103 -6.72 -9.46 -1.86
C GLN A 103 -5.21 -9.42 -1.59
N ILE A 104 -4.39 -9.20 -2.63
CA ILE A 104 -2.93 -9.23 -2.53
C ILE A 104 -2.37 -7.86 -2.17
N SER A 105 -1.33 -7.83 -1.35
CA SER A 105 -0.53 -6.65 -1.05
C SER A 105 0.96 -7.02 -0.88
N PRO A 106 1.90 -6.12 -1.23
CA PRO A 106 3.32 -6.43 -1.11
C PRO A 106 3.72 -6.65 0.35
N ALA A 107 4.62 -7.58 0.59
CA ALA A 107 5.33 -7.67 1.85
C ALA A 107 6.28 -6.47 2.01
N ARG A 108 6.66 -6.17 3.26
CA ARG A 108 7.64 -5.10 3.54
C ARG A 108 8.94 -5.33 2.76
N ASP A 109 9.44 -6.56 2.82
CA ASP A 109 10.74 -6.93 2.30
C ASP A 109 10.74 -7.06 0.76
N SER A 110 9.58 -7.33 0.15
CA SER A 110 9.41 -7.41 -1.30
C SER A 110 8.91 -6.12 -1.96
N ARG A 111 8.73 -5.04 -1.19
CA ARG A 111 8.13 -3.80 -1.69
C ARG A 111 8.90 -3.19 -2.86
N LEU A 112 10.23 -3.13 -2.79
CA LEU A 112 11.05 -2.59 -3.88
C LEU A 112 10.90 -3.40 -5.16
N ARG A 113 10.99 -4.74 -5.08
CA ARG A 113 10.79 -5.63 -6.23
C ARG A 113 9.40 -5.48 -6.81
N TRP A 114 8.39 -5.37 -5.95
CA TRP A 114 7.01 -5.17 -6.35
C TRP A 114 6.82 -3.83 -7.08
N MET A 115 7.34 -2.74 -6.54
CA MET A 115 7.30 -1.41 -7.16
C MET A 115 8.04 -1.42 -8.50
N GLN A 116 9.20 -2.05 -8.58
CA GLN A 116 9.97 -2.16 -9.82
C GLN A 116 9.23 -2.96 -10.89
N SER A 117 8.64 -4.10 -10.54
CA SER A 117 7.92 -4.94 -11.50
C SER A 117 6.68 -4.27 -12.09
N VAL A 118 6.06 -3.36 -11.34
CA VAL A 118 4.80 -2.72 -11.70
C VAL A 118 4.99 -1.34 -12.29
N LEU A 119 5.86 -0.52 -11.69
CA LEU A 119 6.01 0.90 -12.01
C LEU A 119 7.31 1.21 -12.75
N HIS A 120 8.24 0.25 -12.86
CA HIS A 120 9.57 0.46 -13.42
C HIS A 120 10.27 1.69 -12.81
N CYS A 121 10.24 1.78 -11.47
CA CYS A 121 10.83 2.90 -10.75
C CYS A 121 12.36 2.95 -10.96
N THR A 122 12.89 4.15 -11.16
CA THR A 122 14.34 4.39 -11.18
C THR A 122 14.85 4.96 -9.87
N HIS A 123 13.95 5.58 -9.09
CA HIS A 123 14.26 6.19 -7.81
C HIS A 123 13.17 5.83 -6.80
N TYR A 124 13.57 5.53 -5.57
CA TYR A 124 12.68 5.31 -4.44
C TYR A 124 13.06 6.23 -3.29
N ILE A 125 12.15 7.10 -2.89
CA ILE A 125 12.36 8.03 -1.78
C ILE A 125 11.82 7.38 -0.51
N ALA A 126 12.72 7.03 0.40
CA ALA A 126 12.40 6.40 1.68
C ALA A 126 12.85 7.26 2.85
N GLY A 127 12.06 7.28 3.91
CA GLY A 127 12.47 7.84 5.20
C GLY A 127 13.59 7.01 5.86
N ALA A 128 14.33 7.61 6.80
CA ALA A 128 15.46 6.95 7.44
C ALA A 128 15.10 5.60 8.09
N GLY A 129 13.92 5.49 8.71
CA GLY A 129 13.44 4.22 9.29
C GLY A 129 13.10 3.18 8.23
N GLU A 130 12.67 3.59 7.05
CA GLU A 130 12.36 2.71 5.94
C GLU A 130 13.64 2.21 5.26
N GLN A 131 14.63 3.06 5.09
CA GLN A 131 15.94 2.70 4.54
C GLN A 131 16.63 1.60 5.34
N ALA A 132 16.40 1.55 6.66
CA ALA A 132 17.03 0.57 7.54
C ALA A 132 16.65 -0.89 7.22
N TYR A 133 15.49 -1.12 6.57
CA TYR A 133 15.03 -2.47 6.22
C TYR A 133 14.89 -2.71 4.72
N LEU A 134 15.10 -1.71 3.87
CA LEU A 134 15.10 -1.88 2.43
C LEU A 134 16.40 -2.55 1.99
N ASN A 135 16.27 -3.64 1.26
CA ASN A 135 17.42 -4.33 0.68
C ASN A 135 17.65 -3.85 -0.76
N ALA A 136 18.57 -2.92 -0.93
CA ALA A 136 18.93 -2.39 -2.24
C ALA A 136 19.43 -3.48 -3.22
N ALA A 137 19.98 -4.58 -2.72
CA ALA A 137 20.45 -5.68 -3.57
C ALA A 137 19.30 -6.41 -4.30
N GLU A 138 18.08 -6.31 -3.81
CA GLU A 138 16.89 -6.90 -4.45
C GLU A 138 16.35 -6.07 -5.63
N ALA A 139 16.76 -4.81 -5.73
CA ALA A 139 16.37 -3.91 -6.81
C ALA A 139 17.56 -3.04 -7.23
N PRO A 140 18.59 -3.63 -7.88
CA PRO A 140 19.85 -2.96 -8.18
C PRO A 140 19.70 -1.77 -9.14
N ASP A 141 18.61 -1.74 -9.91
CA ASP A 141 18.31 -0.66 -10.87
C ASP A 141 17.58 0.54 -10.22
N ILE A 142 17.32 0.49 -8.93
CA ILE A 142 16.66 1.57 -8.19
C ILE A 142 17.69 2.32 -7.32
N THR A 143 17.72 3.63 -7.50
CA THR A 143 18.47 4.55 -6.63
C THR A 143 17.64 4.97 -5.42
#